data_e5691de7a1a361a1a48975f40909ecdf
#
_entry.id   e5691de7a1a361a1a48975f40909ecdf
#
_cell.length_a   1.000
_cell.length_b   1.000
_cell.length_c   1.000
_cell.angle_alpha   90.00
_cell.angle_beta   90.00
_cell.angle_gamma   90.00
#
_symmetry.space_group_name_H-M   'P 1'
#
loop_
_entity.id
_entity.type
_entity.pdbx_description
1 polymer ?
#
loop_
_entity_poly.entity_id
_entity_poly.type
_entity_poly.pdbx_seq_one_letter_code
_entity_poly.pdbx_strand_id
1 'polypeptide(L)'
;MNIYLDMDDVVADWFGYARAYLKEPIFKDGDMLPDATWRRLKDDQRMYSKLPLKDGAVELVNWCRNYRDTRDVGLFFLSAIPKGNNMPWAPQDKVFWAHEHFPDVPVFLGPYSYDKWVRCQPGDILIDDRRSNCEDWERAGGLSHLYRAWPECKTWLEANLE
;
A
#
# COMPACT_ATOMS: atom_id res chain seq x y z
N MET A 1 14.82 -12.64 -2.28
CA MET A 1 13.94 -11.62 -2.92
C MET A 1 12.56 -11.71 -2.30
N ASN A 2 11.94 -10.58 -1.98
CA ASN A 2 10.57 -10.51 -1.50
C ASN A 2 9.79 -9.47 -2.31
N ILE A 3 8.46 -9.63 -2.38
CA ILE A 3 7.54 -8.66 -2.97
C ILE A 3 6.76 -8.00 -1.84
N TYR A 4 6.81 -6.69 -1.79
CA TYR A 4 6.06 -5.86 -0.86
C TYR A 4 5.02 -5.03 -1.62
N LEU A 5 3.78 -5.10 -1.18
CA LEU A 5 2.67 -4.32 -1.71
C LEU A 5 2.24 -3.29 -0.67
N ASP A 6 2.17 -2.02 -1.02
CA ASP A 6 1.46 -1.06 -0.18
C ASP A 6 -0.03 -1.42 -0.11
N MET A 7 -0.71 -0.93 0.90
CA MET A 7 -2.15 -1.18 1.07
C MET A 7 -2.97 -0.01 0.50
N ASP A 8 -2.76 1.20 1.03
CA ASP A 8 -3.57 2.36 0.68
C ASP A 8 -3.32 2.78 -0.78
N ASP A 9 -4.38 2.86 -1.57
CA ASP A 9 -4.38 3.17 -3.00
C ASP A 9 -3.61 2.20 -3.92
N VAL A 10 -3.19 1.05 -3.38
CA VAL A 10 -2.69 -0.09 -4.16
C VAL A 10 -3.68 -1.24 -4.13
N VAL A 11 -4.07 -1.73 -2.95
CA VAL A 11 -5.07 -2.80 -2.81
C VAL A 11 -6.34 -2.33 -2.09
N ALA A 12 -6.27 -1.32 -1.24
CA ALA A 12 -7.40 -0.68 -0.57
C ALA A 12 -7.65 0.70 -1.19
N ASP A 13 -8.91 1.00 -1.56
CA ASP A 13 -9.29 2.28 -2.17
C ASP A 13 -9.44 3.37 -1.10
N TRP A 14 -8.30 3.80 -0.55
CA TRP A 14 -8.26 4.82 0.49
C TRP A 14 -8.77 6.17 -0.02
N PHE A 15 -8.32 6.58 -1.19
CA PHE A 15 -8.64 7.89 -1.75
C PHE A 15 -10.10 8.00 -2.16
N GLY A 16 -10.66 6.94 -2.76
CA GLY A 16 -12.08 6.86 -3.11
C GLY A 16 -12.97 6.90 -1.88
N TYR A 17 -12.62 6.14 -0.85
CA TYR A 17 -13.34 6.17 0.43
C TYR A 17 -13.30 7.55 1.09
N ALA A 18 -12.13 8.16 1.20
CA ALA A 18 -11.97 9.46 1.83
C ALA A 18 -12.78 10.56 1.11
N ARG A 19 -12.78 10.57 -0.23
CA ARG A 19 -13.60 11.50 -1.02
C ARG A 19 -15.09 11.30 -0.79
N ALA A 20 -15.54 10.05 -0.77
CA ALA A 20 -16.95 9.74 -0.52
C ALA A 20 -17.39 10.14 0.89
N TYR A 21 -16.54 9.90 1.89
CA TYR A 21 -16.80 10.27 3.28
C TYR A 21 -16.87 11.78 3.47
N LEU A 22 -15.91 12.52 2.92
CA LEU A 22 -15.85 13.97 3.03
C LEU A 22 -16.85 14.71 2.12
N LYS A 23 -17.37 14.01 1.10
CA LYS A 23 -18.30 14.56 0.08
C LYS A 23 -17.72 15.76 -0.68
N GLU A 24 -16.40 15.76 -0.87
CA GLU A 24 -15.69 16.82 -1.58
C GLU A 24 -14.45 16.27 -2.30
N PRO A 25 -13.94 16.98 -3.31
CA PRO A 25 -12.65 16.66 -3.91
C PRO A 25 -11.54 16.74 -2.86
N ILE A 26 -10.61 15.80 -2.91
CA ILE A 26 -9.39 15.81 -2.10
C ILE A 26 -8.22 16.10 -3.03
N PHE A 27 -7.39 17.06 -2.66
CA PHE A 27 -6.17 17.41 -3.37
C PHE A 27 -4.98 17.06 -2.50
N LYS A 28 -4.03 16.34 -3.08
CA LYS A 28 -2.71 16.10 -2.48
C LYS A 28 -1.75 17.17 -2.98
N ASP A 29 -0.91 17.66 -2.09
CA ASP A 29 0.28 18.42 -2.46
C ASP A 29 1.45 17.43 -2.52
N GLY A 30 1.81 16.99 -3.70
CA GLY A 30 2.68 15.84 -3.90
C GLY A 30 2.10 14.59 -3.24
N ASP A 31 2.86 13.99 -2.31
CA ASP A 31 2.43 12.81 -1.54
C ASP A 31 1.69 13.16 -0.24
N MET A 32 1.50 14.45 0.04
CA MET A 32 0.96 14.92 1.32
C MET A 32 -0.49 15.33 1.21
N LEU A 33 -1.26 15.03 2.26
CA LEU A 33 -2.59 15.57 2.45
C LEU A 33 -2.53 16.78 3.40
N PRO A 34 -3.35 17.83 3.15
CA PRO A 34 -3.47 18.93 4.09
C PRO A 34 -3.92 18.49 5.48
N ASP A 35 -3.39 19.11 6.51
CA ASP A 35 -3.79 18.82 7.92
C ASP A 35 -5.28 19.01 8.17
N ALA A 36 -5.92 19.96 7.47
CA ALA A 36 -7.35 20.17 7.55
C ALA A 36 -8.16 18.96 7.08
N THR A 37 -7.71 18.30 6.02
CA THR A 37 -8.31 17.07 5.51
C THR A 37 -8.17 15.94 6.53
N TRP A 38 -6.97 15.78 7.10
CA TRP A 38 -6.73 14.79 8.16
C TRP A 38 -7.61 15.03 9.38
N ARG A 39 -7.78 16.28 9.82
CA ARG A 39 -8.65 16.60 10.97
C ARG A 39 -10.07 16.14 10.76
N ARG A 40 -10.61 16.24 9.55
CA ARG A 40 -11.97 15.79 9.21
C ARG A 40 -12.07 14.27 9.09
N LEU A 41 -11.05 13.61 8.54
CA LEU A 41 -11.02 12.14 8.44
C LEU A 41 -10.95 11.46 9.81
N LYS A 42 -10.40 12.12 10.82
CA LYS A 42 -10.35 11.62 12.20
C LYS A 42 -11.73 11.34 12.83
N ASP A 43 -12.78 11.95 12.32
CA ASP A 43 -14.14 11.68 12.80
C ASP A 43 -14.57 10.24 12.47
N ASP A 44 -13.99 9.63 11.44
CA ASP A 44 -14.13 8.19 11.16
C ASP A 44 -12.92 7.40 11.67
N GLN A 45 -12.89 7.18 12.98
CA GLN A 45 -11.78 6.47 13.66
C GLN A 45 -11.53 5.05 13.18
N ARG A 46 -12.53 4.42 12.52
CA ARG A 46 -12.46 3.04 12.04
C ARG A 46 -12.42 2.95 10.52
N MET A 47 -12.05 4.03 9.82
CA MET A 47 -12.08 4.07 8.35
C MET A 47 -11.27 2.95 7.70
N TYR A 48 -10.10 2.60 8.25
CA TYR A 48 -9.23 1.58 7.67
C TYR A 48 -9.83 0.17 7.67
N SER A 49 -10.78 -0.13 8.55
CA SER A 49 -11.53 -1.39 8.51
C SER A 49 -12.61 -1.46 7.45
N LYS A 50 -12.97 -0.32 6.85
CA LYS A 50 -14.11 -0.15 5.93
C LYS A 50 -13.69 0.13 4.49
N LEU A 51 -12.40 0.24 4.21
CA LEU A 51 -11.92 0.58 2.87
C LEU A 51 -12.37 -0.49 1.87
N PRO A 52 -12.94 -0.09 0.73
CA PRO A 52 -13.24 -1.06 -0.32
C PRO A 52 -11.95 -1.55 -0.99
N LEU A 53 -12.02 -2.69 -1.67
CA LEU A 53 -10.96 -3.12 -2.56
C LEU A 53 -10.80 -2.12 -3.70
N LYS A 54 -9.54 -1.83 -4.03
CA LYS A 54 -9.23 -1.04 -5.21
C LYS A 54 -9.39 -1.88 -6.48
N ASP A 55 -9.79 -1.24 -7.56
CA ASP A 55 -9.88 -1.90 -8.85
C ASP A 55 -8.53 -2.53 -9.24
N GLY A 56 -8.54 -3.81 -9.60
CA GLY A 56 -7.33 -4.56 -9.93
C GLY A 56 -6.55 -5.13 -8.73
N ALA A 57 -7.01 -4.91 -7.50
CA ALA A 57 -6.33 -5.40 -6.29
C ALA A 57 -6.27 -6.93 -6.22
N VAL A 58 -7.37 -7.60 -6.56
CA VAL A 58 -7.44 -9.07 -6.55
C VAL A 58 -6.51 -9.66 -7.60
N GLU A 59 -6.50 -9.08 -8.79
CA GLU A 59 -5.64 -9.49 -9.90
C GLU A 59 -4.15 -9.30 -9.56
N LEU A 60 -3.78 -8.16 -8.96
CA LEU A 60 -2.42 -7.89 -8.51
C LEU A 60 -1.97 -8.93 -7.48
N VAL A 61 -2.76 -9.15 -6.43
CA VAL A 61 -2.39 -10.09 -5.37
C VAL A 61 -2.32 -11.52 -5.93
N ASN A 62 -3.24 -11.92 -6.80
CA ASN A 62 -3.23 -13.25 -7.41
C ASN A 62 -2.03 -13.45 -8.33
N TRP A 63 -1.62 -12.45 -9.09
CA TRP A 63 -0.39 -12.52 -9.88
C TRP A 63 0.84 -12.74 -8.98
N CYS A 64 0.95 -11.95 -7.90
CA CYS A 64 2.04 -12.08 -6.94
C CYS A 64 2.02 -13.43 -6.20
N ARG A 65 0.84 -13.97 -5.88
CA ARG A 65 0.69 -15.33 -5.31
C ARG A 65 1.22 -16.39 -6.25
N ASN A 66 0.81 -16.36 -7.52
CA ASN A 66 1.28 -17.30 -8.52
C ASN A 66 2.80 -17.23 -8.68
N TYR A 67 3.36 -16.03 -8.66
CA TYR A 67 4.79 -15.83 -8.71
C TYR A 67 5.49 -16.41 -7.47
N ARG A 68 4.98 -16.13 -6.26
CA ARG A 68 5.44 -16.69 -4.99
C ARG A 68 5.41 -18.22 -5.01
N ASP A 69 4.29 -18.80 -5.43
CA ASP A 69 4.06 -20.25 -5.34
C ASP A 69 4.92 -21.06 -6.34
N THR A 70 5.45 -20.42 -7.37
CA THR A 70 6.34 -21.02 -8.36
C THR A 70 7.83 -20.73 -8.12
N ARG A 71 8.14 -19.87 -7.17
CA ARG A 71 9.51 -19.43 -6.83
C ARG A 71 9.66 -19.29 -5.32
N ASP A 72 10.88 -19.39 -4.83
CA ASP A 72 11.17 -19.16 -3.39
C ASP A 72 11.25 -17.66 -3.08
N VAL A 73 10.10 -17.00 -3.05
CA VAL A 73 9.97 -15.57 -2.76
C VAL A 73 8.90 -15.32 -1.68
N GLY A 74 9.10 -14.29 -0.85
CA GLY A 74 8.08 -13.83 0.08
C GLY A 74 7.09 -12.85 -0.58
N LEU A 75 5.84 -12.85 -0.11
CA LEU A 75 4.83 -11.86 -0.47
C LEU A 75 4.25 -11.25 0.80
N PHE A 76 4.29 -9.92 0.90
CA PHE A 76 3.90 -9.18 2.10
C PHE A 76 3.16 -7.89 1.74
N PHE A 77 2.25 -7.46 2.62
CA PHE A 77 1.84 -6.07 2.66
C PHE A 77 2.83 -5.25 3.50
N LEU A 78 3.15 -4.04 3.04
CA LEU A 78 4.00 -3.08 3.74
C LEU A 78 3.29 -1.73 3.79
N SER A 79 2.63 -1.45 4.90
CA SER A 79 1.77 -0.28 5.03
C SER A 79 2.25 0.67 6.13
N ALA A 80 2.16 1.96 5.85
CA ALA A 80 2.38 3.01 6.84
C ALA A 80 1.20 3.14 7.81
N ILE A 81 1.46 3.73 8.95
CA ILE A 81 0.44 4.13 9.92
C ILE A 81 0.36 5.67 10.00
N PRO A 82 -0.81 6.25 10.31
CA PRO A 82 -0.94 7.69 10.49
C PRO A 82 -0.03 8.21 11.61
N LYS A 83 0.59 9.37 11.40
CA LYS A 83 1.45 10.00 12.39
C LYS A 83 0.67 10.54 13.59
N GLY A 84 1.36 10.62 14.73
CA GLY A 84 0.87 11.35 15.89
C GLY A 84 -0.36 10.74 16.57
N ASN A 85 -0.57 9.44 16.43
CA ASN A 85 -1.70 8.73 17.03
C ASN A 85 -3.06 9.33 16.66
N ASN A 86 -3.17 9.90 15.48
CA ASN A 86 -4.38 10.57 15.01
C ASN A 86 -5.55 9.60 14.74
N MET A 87 -5.22 8.34 14.46
CA MET A 87 -6.16 7.24 14.24
C MET A 87 -5.63 6.00 14.97
N PRO A 88 -5.87 5.89 16.28
CA PRO A 88 -5.24 4.84 17.11
C PRO A 88 -5.64 3.41 16.69
N TRP A 89 -6.77 3.24 16.01
CA TRP A 89 -7.25 1.95 15.50
C TRP A 89 -6.63 1.55 14.16
N ALA A 90 -5.96 2.47 13.46
CA ALA A 90 -5.44 2.21 12.12
C ALA A 90 -4.53 0.98 12.02
N PRO A 91 -3.58 0.73 12.93
CA PRO A 91 -2.74 -0.47 12.86
C PRO A 91 -3.57 -1.76 12.92
N GLN A 92 -4.47 -1.85 13.88
CA GLN A 92 -5.33 -3.02 14.07
C GLN A 92 -6.29 -3.20 12.89
N ASP A 93 -6.89 -2.12 12.44
CA ASP A 93 -7.85 -2.14 11.33
C ASP A 93 -7.20 -2.54 10.01
N LYS A 94 -5.97 -2.12 9.74
CA LYS A 94 -5.22 -2.55 8.55
C LYS A 94 -4.91 -4.05 8.57
N VAL A 95 -4.50 -4.58 9.71
CA VAL A 95 -4.27 -6.03 9.85
C VAL A 95 -5.58 -6.80 9.69
N PHE A 96 -6.65 -6.34 10.32
CA PHE A 96 -7.98 -6.94 10.18
C PHE A 96 -8.45 -6.93 8.72
N TRP A 97 -8.37 -5.78 8.06
CA TRP A 97 -8.74 -5.62 6.65
C TRP A 97 -7.95 -6.58 5.74
N ALA A 98 -6.64 -6.66 5.94
CA ALA A 98 -5.80 -7.57 5.14
C ALA A 98 -6.17 -9.03 5.38
N HIS A 99 -6.44 -9.42 6.62
CA HIS A 99 -6.87 -10.78 6.95
C HIS A 99 -8.22 -11.14 6.34
N GLU A 100 -9.16 -10.22 6.30
CA GLU A 100 -10.48 -10.42 5.70
C GLU A 100 -10.40 -10.64 4.17
N HIS A 101 -9.53 -9.90 3.49
CA HIS A 101 -9.46 -9.92 2.04
C HIS A 101 -8.35 -10.85 1.49
N PHE A 102 -7.22 -10.95 2.18
CA PHE A 102 -6.02 -11.68 1.74
C PHE A 102 -5.33 -12.37 2.92
N PRO A 103 -5.96 -13.40 3.53
CA PRO A 103 -5.52 -13.98 4.80
C PRO A 103 -4.15 -14.66 4.75
N ASP A 104 -3.66 -15.00 3.57
CA ASP A 104 -2.36 -15.63 3.34
C ASP A 104 -1.22 -14.64 3.10
N VAL A 105 -1.50 -13.32 3.09
CA VAL A 105 -0.49 -12.27 2.90
C VAL A 105 -0.22 -11.55 4.21
N PRO A 106 0.91 -11.80 4.88
CA PRO A 106 1.25 -11.13 6.13
C PRO A 106 1.42 -9.62 5.96
N VAL A 107 1.12 -8.88 7.02
CA VAL A 107 1.21 -7.40 7.04
C VAL A 107 2.38 -6.95 7.88
N PHE A 108 3.23 -6.12 7.32
CA PHE A 108 4.19 -5.29 8.04
C PHE A 108 3.69 -3.85 8.11
N LEU A 109 3.58 -3.34 9.33
CA LEU A 109 3.15 -1.97 9.58
C LEU A 109 4.34 -1.08 9.88
N GLY A 110 4.38 0.06 9.22
CA GLY A 110 5.24 1.16 9.46
C GLY A 110 6.74 0.90 9.52
N PRO A 111 7.49 1.79 10.19
CA PRO A 111 6.88 2.79 11.09
C PRO A 111 6.11 3.88 10.35
N TYR A 112 6.72 4.57 9.39
CA TYR A 112 6.06 5.60 8.58
C TYR A 112 6.35 5.38 7.10
N SER A 113 5.63 6.10 6.24
CA SER A 113 5.78 5.98 4.79
C SER A 113 7.24 6.16 4.33
N TYR A 114 7.90 7.20 4.81
CA TYR A 114 9.29 7.52 4.45
C TYR A 114 10.35 6.56 5.05
N ASP A 115 9.93 5.60 5.88
CA ASP A 115 10.83 4.61 6.48
C ASP A 115 10.66 3.20 5.89
N LYS A 116 9.82 3.02 4.87
CA LYS A 116 9.59 1.71 4.25
C LYS A 116 10.90 1.08 3.73
N TRP A 117 11.80 1.90 3.17
CA TRP A 117 13.09 1.48 2.65
C TRP A 117 13.98 0.72 3.65
N VAL A 118 13.76 0.92 4.96
CA VAL A 118 14.52 0.20 6.02
C VAL A 118 14.33 -1.31 5.93
N ARG A 119 13.23 -1.79 5.34
CA ARG A 119 12.99 -3.22 5.12
C ARG A 119 13.61 -3.76 3.84
N CYS A 120 14.02 -2.88 2.94
CA CYS A 120 14.54 -3.29 1.64
C CYS A 120 15.82 -4.10 1.79
N GLN A 121 15.86 -5.25 1.14
CA GLN A 121 17.09 -5.96 0.84
C GLN A 121 17.38 -5.83 -0.67
N PRO A 122 18.65 -5.89 -1.11
CA PRO A 122 18.97 -5.82 -2.52
C PRO A 122 18.16 -6.84 -3.34
N GLY A 123 17.47 -6.34 -4.37
CA GLY A 123 16.61 -7.14 -5.24
C GLY A 123 15.18 -7.36 -4.74
N ASP A 124 14.82 -6.85 -3.56
CA ASP A 124 13.42 -6.83 -3.11
C ASP A 124 12.57 -5.85 -3.93
N ILE A 125 11.29 -6.13 -4.06
CA ILE A 125 10.36 -5.39 -4.91
C ILE A 125 9.35 -4.65 -4.05
N LEU A 126 9.08 -3.39 -4.39
CA LEU A 126 8.01 -2.59 -3.81
C LEU A 126 7.03 -2.13 -4.89
N ILE A 127 5.75 -2.36 -4.67
CA ILE A 127 4.65 -1.76 -5.43
C ILE A 127 3.95 -0.75 -4.52
N ASP A 128 4.05 0.54 -4.84
CA ASP A 128 3.60 1.64 -3.97
C ASP A 128 3.02 2.79 -4.81
N ASP A 129 2.00 3.48 -4.31
CA ASP A 129 1.38 4.61 -5.03
C ASP A 129 2.16 5.93 -4.87
N ARG A 130 3.16 5.96 -3.97
CA ARG A 130 3.96 7.15 -3.67
C ARG A 130 5.33 7.10 -4.34
N ARG A 131 5.62 8.13 -5.12
CA ARG A 131 6.90 8.27 -5.83
C ARG A 131 8.08 8.29 -4.86
N SER A 132 7.97 9.01 -3.75
CA SER A 132 9.05 9.11 -2.75
C SER A 132 9.42 7.76 -2.14
N ASN A 133 8.42 6.90 -1.87
CA ASN A 133 8.68 5.55 -1.35
C ASN A 133 9.41 4.69 -2.38
N CYS A 134 9.01 4.77 -3.64
CA CYS A 134 9.68 4.07 -4.75
C CYS A 134 11.14 4.50 -4.88
N GLU A 135 11.40 5.81 -4.91
CA GLU A 135 12.75 6.37 -5.03
C GLU A 135 13.65 5.99 -3.84
N ASP A 136 13.11 5.98 -2.62
CA ASP A 136 13.84 5.56 -1.42
C ASP A 136 14.16 4.07 -1.46
N TRP A 137 13.22 3.25 -1.93
CA TRP A 137 13.40 1.82 -2.08
C TRP A 137 14.50 1.47 -3.09
N GLU A 138 14.50 2.14 -4.24
CA GLU A 138 15.52 1.97 -5.27
C GLU A 138 16.92 2.41 -4.79
N ARG A 139 17.00 3.51 -4.04
CA ARG A 139 18.25 3.93 -3.39
C ARG A 139 18.78 2.91 -2.39
N ALA A 140 17.91 2.13 -1.78
CA ALA A 140 18.27 1.03 -0.89
C ALA A 140 18.67 -0.28 -1.62
N GLY A 141 18.62 -0.29 -2.96
CA GLY A 141 19.03 -1.42 -3.79
C GLY A 141 17.90 -2.37 -4.21
N GLY A 142 16.66 -2.01 -3.96
CA GLY A 142 15.49 -2.73 -4.43
C GLY A 142 15.02 -2.29 -5.82
N LEU A 143 13.97 -2.95 -6.32
CA LEU A 143 13.22 -2.55 -7.50
C LEU A 143 11.87 -2.00 -7.06
N SER A 144 11.34 -1.01 -7.74
CA SER A 144 10.02 -0.48 -7.42
C SER A 144 9.16 -0.21 -8.63
N HIS A 145 7.83 -0.24 -8.43
CA HIS A 145 6.86 0.23 -9.39
C HIS A 145 5.92 1.24 -8.75
N LEU A 146 5.84 2.41 -9.38
CA LEU A 146 4.89 3.45 -8.98
C LEU A 146 3.49 3.07 -9.46
N TYR A 147 2.69 2.49 -8.57
CA TYR A 147 1.36 1.97 -8.89
C TYR A 147 0.39 3.07 -9.31
N ARG A 148 -0.32 2.86 -10.40
CA ARG A 148 -1.44 3.68 -10.84
C ARG A 148 -2.66 2.83 -11.18
N ALA A 149 -2.45 1.74 -11.91
CA ALA A 149 -3.49 0.80 -12.27
C ALA A 149 -2.89 -0.60 -12.53
N TRP A 150 -3.73 -1.62 -12.39
CA TRP A 150 -3.30 -3.01 -12.58
C TRP A 150 -2.70 -3.30 -13.96
N PRO A 151 -3.26 -2.87 -15.10
CA PRO A 151 -2.70 -3.21 -16.40
C PRO A 151 -1.24 -2.75 -16.60
N GLU A 152 -0.91 -1.56 -16.11
CA GLU A 152 0.46 -1.01 -16.17
C GLU A 152 1.39 -1.76 -15.22
N CYS A 153 0.91 -2.03 -14.02
CA CYS A 153 1.67 -2.80 -13.02
C CYS A 153 1.96 -4.22 -13.52
N LYS A 154 0.97 -4.89 -14.11
CA LYS A 154 1.15 -6.21 -14.72
C LYS A 154 2.27 -6.20 -15.76
N THR A 155 2.22 -5.26 -16.70
CA THR A 155 3.24 -5.13 -17.75
C THR A 155 4.64 -4.94 -17.14
N TRP A 156 4.75 -4.12 -16.10
CA TRP A 156 6.00 -3.90 -15.40
C TRP A 156 6.51 -5.17 -14.70
N LEU A 157 5.63 -5.89 -14.00
CA LEU A 157 5.96 -7.14 -13.30
C LEU A 157 6.46 -8.20 -14.29
N GLU A 158 5.77 -8.39 -15.40
CA GLU A 158 6.17 -9.34 -16.47
C GLU A 158 7.54 -8.97 -17.05
N ALA A 159 7.81 -7.69 -17.27
CA ALA A 159 9.08 -7.24 -17.83
C ALA A 159 10.29 -7.35 -16.88
N ASN A 160 10.06 -7.35 -15.57
CA ASN A 160 11.15 -7.32 -14.58
C ASN A 160 11.32 -8.63 -13.79
N LEU A 161 10.30 -9.52 -13.81
CA LEU A 161 10.28 -10.73 -13.00
C LEU A 161 10.17 -12.04 -13.79
N GLU A 162 9.85 -12.00 -15.07
CA GLU A 162 9.75 -13.19 -15.95
C GLU A 162 11.01 -13.41 -16.85
#